data_dfea45188523f1b3e49cd606e2c4d990
#
_entry.id   dfea45188523f1b3e49cd606e2c4d990
#
_cell.length_a   1.000
_cell.length_b   1.000
_cell.length_c   1.000
_cell.angle_alpha   90.00
_cell.angle_beta   90.00
_cell.angle_gamma   90.00
#
_symmetry.space_group_name_H-M   'P 1'
#
loop_
_entity.id
_entity.type
_entity.pdbx_description
1 polymer ?
#
loop_
_entity_poly.entity_id
_entity_poly.type
_entity_poly.pdbx_seq_one_letter_code
_entity_poly.pdbx_strand_id
1 'polypeptide(L)'
;YLPGYLFFRALRLSRLFAFGCAPLYTLALYAALPIVYEKCGIFCNWAVLVLPALLLAIALLLVFNRRGSQEYGNPCINRPWLILCLYLAMGLAACWFILVSGLGDFDTFYNRHDNSTHLNAIRAFIDSGNWSSMGMNVYLTSPDNAQPFDSSAVFYPSAWHDVVALAVSVINCPVAVGVNAFNAVITGI
;
A
#
# COMPACT_ATOMS: atom_id res chain seq x y z
N TYR A 1 -6.02 0.33 3.60
CA TYR A 1 -6.61 -0.30 4.80
C TYR A 1 -8.09 -0.65 4.61
N LEU A 2 -8.91 0.35 4.21
CA LEU A 2 -10.36 0.21 4.15
C LEU A 2 -10.86 -0.94 3.24
N PRO A 3 -10.36 -1.15 2.01
CA PRO A 3 -10.81 -2.26 1.17
C PRO A 3 -10.62 -3.63 1.84
N GLY A 4 -9.46 -3.86 2.45
CA GLY A 4 -9.18 -5.12 3.16
C GLY A 4 -10.06 -5.31 4.39
N TYR A 5 -10.27 -4.28 5.18
CA TYR A 5 -11.16 -4.35 6.32
C TYR A 5 -12.59 -4.73 5.91
N LEU A 6 -13.15 -4.05 4.92
CA LEU A 6 -14.50 -4.33 4.42
C LEU A 6 -14.61 -5.72 3.82
N PHE A 7 -13.58 -6.18 3.11
CA PHE A 7 -13.52 -7.54 2.57
C PHE A 7 -13.61 -8.60 3.69
N PHE A 8 -12.77 -8.49 4.73
CA PHE A 8 -12.80 -9.44 5.83
C PHE A 8 -14.10 -9.35 6.65
N ARG A 9 -14.70 -8.15 6.77
CA ARG A 9 -16.04 -8.00 7.35
C ARG A 9 -17.13 -8.64 6.49
N ALA A 10 -17.00 -8.60 5.16
CA ALA A 10 -17.90 -9.32 4.26
C ALA A 10 -17.82 -10.84 4.48
N LEU A 11 -16.64 -11.38 4.78
CA LEU A 11 -16.42 -12.78 5.15
C LEU A 11 -16.86 -13.08 6.60
N ARG A 12 -17.44 -12.12 7.32
CA ARG A 12 -17.94 -12.26 8.69
C ARG A 12 -16.89 -12.57 9.75
N LEU A 13 -15.65 -12.24 9.48
CA LEU A 13 -14.60 -12.36 10.47
C LEU A 13 -14.74 -11.27 11.54
N SER A 14 -14.29 -11.56 12.74
CA SER A 14 -14.36 -10.62 13.87
C SER A 14 -13.72 -9.27 13.52
N ARG A 15 -14.18 -8.20 14.16
CA ARG A 15 -13.66 -6.84 13.90
C ARG A 15 -12.15 -6.76 14.12
N LEU A 16 -11.65 -7.41 15.17
CA LEU A 16 -10.22 -7.40 15.49
C LEU A 16 -9.41 -8.16 14.42
N PHE A 17 -9.88 -9.33 13.99
CA PHE A 17 -9.23 -10.08 12.92
C PHE A 17 -9.25 -9.32 11.59
N ALA A 18 -10.40 -8.77 11.22
CA ALA A 18 -10.54 -7.97 10.02
C ALA A 18 -9.60 -6.75 10.04
N PHE A 19 -9.45 -6.10 11.19
CA PHE A 19 -8.54 -4.99 11.36
C PHE A 19 -7.07 -5.42 11.20
N GLY A 20 -6.64 -6.49 11.85
CA GLY A 20 -5.27 -6.98 11.76
C GLY A 20 -4.87 -7.48 10.37
N CYS A 21 -5.80 -8.12 9.64
CA CYS A 21 -5.51 -8.67 8.31
C CYS A 21 -5.76 -7.69 7.15
N ALA A 22 -6.43 -6.56 7.41
CA ALA A 22 -6.78 -5.58 6.39
C ALA A 22 -5.59 -5.09 5.55
N PRO A 23 -4.42 -4.75 6.12
CA PRO A 23 -3.26 -4.30 5.35
C PRO A 23 -2.78 -5.34 4.34
N LEU A 24 -2.71 -6.61 4.75
CA LEU A 24 -2.22 -7.69 3.90
C LEU A 24 -3.06 -7.84 2.63
N TYR A 25 -4.38 -7.88 2.78
CA TYR A 25 -5.28 -7.97 1.64
C TYR A 25 -5.23 -6.71 0.77
N THR A 26 -5.19 -5.52 1.38
CA THR A 26 -5.14 -4.26 0.65
C THR A 26 -3.84 -4.16 -0.17
N LEU A 27 -2.70 -4.52 0.41
CA LEU A 27 -1.41 -4.56 -0.28
C LEU A 27 -1.41 -5.57 -1.43
N ALA A 28 -1.92 -6.79 -1.18
CA ALA A 28 -2.02 -7.82 -2.23
C ALA A 28 -2.91 -7.36 -3.40
N LEU A 29 -4.04 -6.70 -3.10
CA LEU A 29 -4.94 -6.19 -4.11
C LEU A 29 -4.30 -5.05 -4.92
N TYR A 30 -3.61 -4.12 -4.25
CA TYR A 30 -2.94 -3.01 -4.92
C TYR A 30 -1.71 -3.45 -5.74
N ALA A 31 -1.07 -4.57 -5.39
CA ALA A 31 -0.05 -5.18 -6.24
C ALA A 31 -0.64 -5.93 -7.45
N ALA A 32 -1.81 -6.55 -7.30
CA ALA A 32 -2.42 -7.35 -8.36
C ALA A 32 -3.16 -6.51 -9.41
N LEU A 33 -3.87 -5.46 -8.99
CA LEU A 33 -4.67 -4.62 -9.90
C LEU A 33 -3.83 -3.95 -11.00
N PRO A 34 -2.67 -3.35 -10.71
CA PRO A 34 -1.84 -2.74 -11.77
C PRO A 34 -1.38 -3.74 -12.83
N ILE A 35 -1.15 -5.01 -12.47
CA ILE A 35 -0.82 -6.06 -13.44
C ILE A 35 -1.98 -6.28 -14.42
N VAL A 36 -3.21 -6.30 -13.91
CA VAL A 36 -4.40 -6.42 -14.75
C VAL A 36 -4.56 -5.18 -15.62
N TYR A 37 -4.34 -4.01 -15.07
CA TYR A 37 -4.46 -2.75 -15.80
C TYR A 37 -3.44 -2.66 -16.94
N GLU A 38 -2.19 -3.05 -16.71
CA GLU A 38 -1.17 -3.13 -17.77
C GLU A 38 -1.65 -4.03 -18.92
N LYS A 39 -2.15 -5.23 -18.62
CA LYS A 39 -2.66 -6.17 -19.64
C LYS A 39 -3.87 -5.63 -20.41
N CYS A 40 -4.65 -4.76 -19.79
CA CYS A 40 -5.80 -4.09 -20.40
C CYS A 40 -5.46 -2.75 -21.06
N GLY A 41 -4.21 -2.29 -21.01
CA GLY A 41 -3.83 -0.97 -21.52
C GLY A 41 -4.44 0.19 -20.73
N ILE A 42 -4.72 0.00 -19.45
CA ILE A 42 -5.33 1.00 -18.57
C ILE A 42 -4.23 1.71 -17.78
N PHE A 43 -4.17 3.04 -17.88
CA PHE A 43 -3.29 3.86 -17.07
C PHE A 43 -3.74 3.84 -15.60
N CYS A 44 -2.83 3.47 -14.72
CA CYS A 44 -3.06 3.47 -13.30
C CYS A 44 -2.87 4.87 -12.71
N ASN A 45 -3.74 5.22 -11.78
CA ASN A 45 -3.60 6.36 -10.89
C ASN A 45 -4.33 6.04 -9.58
N TRP A 46 -4.25 6.94 -8.60
CA TRP A 46 -4.85 6.71 -7.29
C TRP A 46 -6.35 6.37 -7.35
N ALA A 47 -7.11 7.02 -8.21
CA ALA A 47 -8.56 6.79 -8.30
C ALA A 47 -8.88 5.44 -8.94
N VAL A 48 -8.18 5.11 -10.04
CA VAL A 48 -8.32 3.81 -10.74
C VAL A 48 -7.86 2.65 -9.84
N LEU A 49 -6.91 2.88 -8.96
CA LEU A 49 -6.47 1.85 -8.01
C LEU A 49 -7.46 1.67 -6.85
N VAL A 50 -7.88 2.76 -6.23
CA VAL A 50 -8.66 2.73 -4.98
C VAL A 50 -10.14 2.46 -5.21
N LEU A 51 -10.76 3.14 -6.19
CA LEU A 51 -12.21 3.08 -6.35
C LEU A 51 -12.74 1.68 -6.71
N PRO A 52 -12.17 0.93 -7.66
CA PRO A 52 -12.64 -0.42 -7.95
C PRO A 52 -12.46 -1.37 -6.77
N ALA A 53 -11.34 -1.27 -6.06
CA ALA A 53 -11.06 -2.07 -4.87
C ALA A 53 -12.09 -1.82 -3.76
N LEU A 54 -12.42 -0.55 -3.54
CA LEU A 54 -13.39 -0.15 -2.54
C LEU A 54 -14.82 -0.55 -2.93
N LEU A 55 -15.20 -0.32 -4.19
CA LEU A 55 -16.52 -0.71 -4.70
C LEU A 55 -16.73 -2.22 -4.63
N LEU A 56 -15.72 -3.01 -5.00
CA LEU A 56 -15.78 -4.46 -4.87
C LEU A 56 -15.96 -4.89 -3.40
N ALA A 57 -15.19 -4.33 -2.49
CA ALA A 57 -15.30 -4.65 -1.07
C ALA A 57 -16.67 -4.27 -0.49
N ILE A 58 -17.23 -3.13 -0.87
CA ILE A 58 -18.59 -2.71 -0.48
C ILE A 58 -19.64 -3.65 -1.08
N ALA A 59 -19.54 -3.99 -2.36
CA ALA A 59 -20.47 -4.90 -3.01
C ALA A 59 -20.49 -6.28 -2.31
N LEU A 60 -19.32 -6.83 -2.02
CA LEU A 60 -19.20 -8.07 -1.27
C LEU A 60 -19.82 -7.96 0.12
N LEU A 61 -19.56 -6.87 0.83
CA LEU A 61 -20.15 -6.62 2.15
C LEU A 61 -21.68 -6.62 2.08
N LEU A 62 -22.26 -5.91 1.11
CA LEU A 62 -23.72 -5.83 0.93
C LEU A 62 -24.34 -7.18 0.58
N VAL A 63 -23.70 -7.94 -0.31
CA VAL A 63 -24.18 -9.28 -0.73
C VAL A 63 -24.12 -10.27 0.44
N PHE A 64 -22.99 -10.33 1.14
CA PHE A 64 -22.80 -11.31 2.20
C PHE A 64 -23.50 -10.94 3.52
N ASN A 65 -23.71 -9.65 3.79
CA ASN A 65 -24.42 -9.20 4.99
C ASN A 65 -25.92 -9.60 4.97
N ARG A 66 -26.50 -9.81 3.80
CA ARG A 66 -27.90 -10.25 3.65
C ARG A 66 -28.15 -11.71 4.05
N ARG A 67 -27.12 -12.53 4.27
CA ARG A 67 -27.21 -13.99 4.44
C ARG A 67 -27.25 -14.49 5.90
N GLY A 68 -27.56 -13.65 6.91
CA GLY A 68 -27.71 -14.05 8.34
C GLY A 68 -26.38 -14.31 9.06
N SER A 69 -26.37 -14.25 10.38
CA SER A 69 -25.25 -13.74 11.15
C SER A 69 -24.62 -14.71 12.15
N GLN A 70 -23.55 -15.36 11.80
CA GLN A 70 -22.57 -15.73 12.83
C GLN A 70 -21.22 -15.08 12.51
N GLU A 71 -20.66 -14.31 13.48
CA GLU A 71 -19.29 -13.83 13.39
C GLU A 71 -18.33 -14.95 13.75
N TYR A 72 -17.38 -15.25 12.85
CA TYR A 72 -16.32 -16.22 13.09
C TYR A 72 -15.09 -15.55 13.71
N GLY A 73 -14.45 -16.24 14.64
CA GLY A 73 -13.14 -15.84 15.14
C GLY A 73 -13.18 -14.74 16.21
N ASN A 74 -14.15 -14.77 17.12
CA ASN A 74 -14.04 -13.98 18.35
C ASN A 74 -12.89 -14.55 19.19
N PRO A 75 -11.76 -13.85 19.30
CA PRO A 75 -10.70 -14.30 20.20
C PRO A 75 -11.21 -14.22 21.64
N CYS A 76 -11.02 -15.29 22.41
CA CYS A 76 -11.22 -15.29 23.85
C CYS A 76 -10.15 -14.41 24.57
N ILE A 77 -10.08 -13.15 24.18
CA ILE A 77 -9.08 -12.20 24.76
C ILE A 77 -9.82 -11.30 25.75
N ASN A 78 -9.48 -11.45 27.00
CA ASN A 78 -10.05 -10.66 28.12
C ASN A 78 -9.54 -9.22 28.13
N ARG A 79 -9.31 -8.49 27.26
CA ARG A 79 -8.92 -7.07 27.16
C ARG A 79 -8.19 -6.81 25.81
N PRO A 80 -8.86 -6.95 24.70
CA PRO A 80 -8.23 -6.77 23.37
C PRO A 80 -7.66 -5.36 23.19
N TRP A 81 -8.25 -4.36 23.81
CA TRP A 81 -7.77 -2.98 23.76
C TRP A 81 -6.40 -2.78 24.42
N LEU A 82 -6.09 -3.51 25.50
CA LEU A 82 -4.79 -3.42 26.17
C LEU A 82 -3.68 -3.95 25.26
N ILE A 83 -3.92 -5.08 24.60
CA ILE A 83 -2.98 -5.65 23.64
C ILE A 83 -2.75 -4.69 22.48
N LEU A 84 -3.82 -4.09 21.96
CA LEU A 84 -3.72 -3.09 20.91
C LEU A 84 -2.91 -1.86 21.34
N CYS A 85 -3.17 -1.34 22.54
CA CYS A 85 -2.41 -0.20 23.09
C CYS A 85 -0.92 -0.53 23.26
N LEU A 86 -0.60 -1.71 23.78
CA LEU A 86 0.80 -2.17 23.91
C LEU A 86 1.46 -2.31 22.55
N TYR A 87 0.78 -2.90 21.59
CA TYR A 87 1.29 -3.06 20.24
C TYR A 87 1.56 -1.71 19.57
N LEU A 88 0.62 -0.76 19.65
CA LEU A 88 0.80 0.59 19.14
C LEU A 88 1.93 1.34 19.85
N ALA A 89 2.05 1.20 21.17
CA ALA A 89 3.14 1.83 21.91
C ALA A 89 4.51 1.29 21.49
N MET A 90 4.62 -0.02 21.29
CA MET A 90 5.84 -0.65 20.78
C MET A 90 6.15 -0.19 19.34
N GLY A 91 5.14 -0.14 18.47
CA GLY A 91 5.28 0.34 17.10
C GLY A 91 5.73 1.80 17.03
N LEU A 92 5.12 2.68 17.82
CA LEU A 92 5.53 4.08 17.92
C LEU A 92 6.96 4.24 18.45
N ALA A 93 7.34 3.48 19.46
CA ALA A 93 8.71 3.47 19.97
C ALA A 93 9.71 3.00 18.90
N ALA A 94 9.39 1.91 18.19
CA ALA A 94 10.22 1.41 17.10
C ALA A 94 10.34 2.44 15.97
N CYS A 95 9.23 3.07 15.57
CA CYS A 95 9.22 4.13 14.58
C CYS A 95 10.12 5.31 14.99
N TRP A 96 10.02 5.74 16.23
CA TRP A 96 10.86 6.80 16.76
C TRP A 96 12.34 6.44 16.70
N PHE A 97 12.74 5.29 17.26
CA PHE A 97 14.15 4.89 17.37
C PHE A 97 14.79 4.51 16.04
N ILE A 98 14.04 3.88 15.14
CA ILE A 98 14.59 3.35 13.88
C ILE A 98 14.55 4.41 12.78
N LEU A 99 13.49 5.19 12.72
CA LEU A 99 13.25 6.10 11.62
C LEU A 99 13.41 7.57 12.00
N VAL A 100 12.58 8.08 12.92
CA VAL A 100 12.46 9.52 13.18
C VAL A 100 13.75 10.09 13.78
N SER A 101 14.40 9.40 14.71
CA SER A 101 15.64 9.87 15.33
C SER A 101 16.84 9.89 14.38
N GLY A 102 16.76 9.12 13.28
CA GLY A 102 17.82 9.08 12.24
C GLY A 102 17.58 10.02 11.07
N LEU A 103 16.37 10.57 10.93
CA LEU A 103 16.05 11.54 9.87
C LEU A 103 16.35 12.96 10.38
N GLY A 104 17.18 13.70 9.64
CA GLY A 104 17.37 15.14 9.91
C GLY A 104 16.08 15.92 9.63
N ASP A 105 15.58 15.81 8.39
CA ASP A 105 14.32 16.37 7.93
C ASP A 105 13.46 15.28 7.28
N PHE A 106 12.16 15.48 7.21
CA PHE A 106 11.23 14.46 6.72
C PHE A 106 11.31 14.23 5.19
N ASP A 107 11.91 15.13 4.46
CA ASP A 107 12.24 15.02 3.03
C ASP A 107 13.63 14.42 2.76
N THR A 108 14.41 14.15 3.81
CA THR A 108 15.73 13.55 3.70
C THR A 108 15.61 12.07 3.34
N PHE A 109 16.51 11.59 2.48
CA PHE A 109 16.70 10.16 2.24
C PHE A 109 18.18 9.82 2.29
N TYR A 110 18.49 8.59 2.67
CA TYR A 110 19.84 8.10 2.69
C TYR A 110 20.31 7.81 1.26
N ASN A 111 21.23 8.63 0.74
CA ASN A 111 21.68 8.53 -0.65
C ASN A 111 22.56 7.30 -0.88
N ARG A 112 21.93 6.16 -1.09
CA ARG A 112 22.52 4.91 -1.55
C ARG A 112 21.93 4.53 -2.88
N HIS A 113 22.67 3.78 -3.69
CA HIS A 113 22.24 3.34 -5.02
C HIS A 113 20.88 2.66 -5.01
N ASP A 114 20.65 1.78 -4.05
CA ASP A 114 19.39 1.07 -3.87
C ASP A 114 18.20 2.03 -3.59
N ASN A 115 18.38 2.96 -2.65
CA ASN A 115 17.34 3.94 -2.33
C ASN A 115 17.00 4.85 -3.51
N SER A 116 17.99 5.28 -4.28
CA SER A 116 17.74 6.10 -5.48
C SER A 116 16.96 5.33 -6.54
N THR A 117 17.22 4.04 -6.69
CA THR A 117 16.45 3.16 -7.59
C THR A 117 14.98 3.09 -7.16
N HIS A 118 14.70 2.90 -5.88
CA HIS A 118 13.34 2.86 -5.37
C HIS A 118 12.59 4.19 -5.53
N LEU A 119 13.24 5.31 -5.24
CA LEU A 119 12.64 6.64 -5.44
C LEU A 119 12.33 6.89 -6.93
N ASN A 120 13.25 6.52 -7.82
CA ASN A 120 13.06 6.65 -9.26
C ASN A 120 11.93 5.74 -9.77
N ALA A 121 11.82 4.52 -9.24
CA ALA A 121 10.73 3.61 -9.60
C ALA A 121 9.36 4.18 -9.22
N ILE A 122 9.20 4.74 -8.01
CA ILE A 122 7.97 5.40 -7.59
C ILE A 122 7.65 6.58 -8.51
N ARG A 123 8.65 7.38 -8.85
CA ARG A 123 8.47 8.50 -9.78
C ARG A 123 8.07 8.02 -11.16
N ALA A 124 8.72 6.97 -11.67
CA ALA A 124 8.38 6.36 -12.96
C ALA A 124 6.93 5.85 -12.99
N PHE A 125 6.46 5.23 -11.90
CA PHE A 125 5.07 4.80 -11.78
C PHE A 125 4.09 5.98 -11.94
N ILE A 126 4.34 7.07 -11.20
CA ILE A 126 3.48 8.25 -11.22
C ILE A 126 3.46 8.88 -12.62
N ASP A 127 4.62 9.05 -13.23
CA ASP A 127 4.75 9.75 -14.50
C ASP A 127 4.29 8.91 -15.70
N SER A 128 4.55 7.60 -15.68
CA SER A 128 4.15 6.70 -16.77
C SER A 128 2.69 6.24 -16.68
N GLY A 129 2.11 6.22 -15.48
CA GLY A 129 0.82 5.59 -15.23
C GLY A 129 0.86 4.06 -15.32
N ASN A 130 2.03 3.44 -15.42
CA ASN A 130 2.20 1.99 -15.33
C ASN A 130 2.80 1.62 -13.97
N TRP A 131 1.94 1.13 -13.08
CA TRP A 131 2.31 0.72 -11.72
C TRP A 131 2.50 -0.80 -11.60
N SER A 132 2.55 -1.50 -12.72
CA SER A 132 2.64 -2.95 -12.76
C SER A 132 4.03 -3.45 -12.38
N SER A 133 4.09 -4.44 -11.50
CA SER A 133 5.31 -5.19 -11.20
C SER A 133 5.85 -5.99 -12.40
N MET A 134 5.05 -6.23 -13.42
CA MET A 134 5.48 -6.94 -14.64
C MET A 134 6.15 -6.02 -15.64
N GLY A 135 5.90 -4.72 -15.56
CA GLY A 135 6.38 -3.72 -16.50
C GLY A 135 7.11 -2.57 -15.80
N MET A 136 7.79 -2.87 -14.68
CA MET A 136 8.47 -1.83 -13.92
C MET A 136 9.54 -1.15 -14.74
N ASN A 137 9.33 0.14 -14.99
CA ASN A 137 10.29 1.00 -15.64
C ASN A 137 11.00 1.87 -14.60
N VAL A 138 12.32 1.95 -14.67
CA VAL A 138 13.12 2.71 -13.74
C VAL A 138 13.88 3.78 -14.51
N TYR A 139 13.84 5.02 -14.07
CA TYR A 139 14.66 6.10 -14.62
C TYR A 139 16.13 5.86 -14.26
N LEU A 140 16.83 5.05 -15.08
CA LEU A 140 18.25 4.78 -14.87
C LEU A 140 19.14 5.84 -15.52
N THR A 141 18.72 6.40 -16.64
CA THR A 141 19.53 7.32 -17.44
C THR A 141 18.85 8.67 -17.71
N SER A 142 17.55 8.70 -17.93
CA SER A 142 16.77 9.91 -18.20
C SER A 142 15.30 9.68 -17.93
N PRO A 143 14.59 10.65 -17.32
CA PRO A 143 13.13 10.63 -17.19
C PRO A 143 12.41 10.51 -18.54
N ASP A 144 12.99 11.06 -19.60
CA ASP A 144 12.41 11.05 -20.96
C ASP A 144 12.34 9.64 -21.57
N ASN A 145 13.06 8.68 -21.01
CA ASN A 145 13.05 7.28 -21.44
C ASN A 145 11.94 6.43 -20.80
N ALA A 146 11.24 6.97 -19.83
CA ALA A 146 10.10 6.27 -19.23
C ALA A 146 8.93 6.22 -20.21
N GLN A 147 8.58 5.01 -20.65
CA GLN A 147 7.49 4.76 -21.57
C GLN A 147 6.42 3.95 -20.84
N PRO A 148 5.13 4.34 -20.92
CA PRO A 148 4.05 3.48 -20.46
C PRO A 148 4.09 2.13 -21.20
N PHE A 149 3.91 1.04 -20.46
CA PHE A 149 3.85 -0.30 -21.03
C PHE A 149 5.10 -0.72 -21.86
N ASP A 150 6.27 -0.22 -21.48
CA ASP A 150 7.52 -0.55 -22.15
C ASP A 150 7.80 -2.06 -22.06
N SER A 151 8.02 -2.68 -23.21
CA SER A 151 8.33 -4.11 -23.33
C SER A 151 9.71 -4.48 -22.79
N SER A 152 10.61 -3.52 -22.61
CA SER A 152 11.94 -3.72 -22.02
C SER A 152 11.94 -3.76 -20.49
N ALA A 153 10.81 -3.44 -19.87
CA ALA A 153 10.70 -3.41 -18.44
C ALA A 153 10.80 -4.82 -17.82
N VAL A 154 11.38 -4.89 -16.63
CA VAL A 154 11.69 -6.13 -15.93
C VAL A 154 10.71 -6.33 -14.79
N PHE A 155 10.37 -7.60 -14.49
CA PHE A 155 9.59 -7.92 -13.30
C PHE A 155 10.31 -7.46 -12.03
N TYR A 156 9.59 -6.74 -11.20
CA TYR A 156 10.02 -6.37 -9.85
C TYR A 156 8.82 -6.33 -8.89
N PRO A 157 8.90 -6.92 -7.68
CA PRO A 157 7.81 -6.87 -6.71
C PRO A 157 7.49 -5.43 -6.31
N SER A 158 6.37 -4.88 -6.77
CA SER A 158 6.07 -3.45 -6.69
C SER A 158 5.13 -3.04 -5.56
N ALA A 159 4.56 -3.97 -4.79
CA ALA A 159 3.51 -3.69 -3.81
C ALA A 159 3.80 -2.50 -2.88
N TRP A 160 5.05 -2.37 -2.41
CA TRP A 160 5.48 -1.25 -1.60
C TRP A 160 5.50 0.07 -2.41
N HIS A 161 6.02 0.02 -3.65
CA HIS A 161 6.10 1.19 -4.53
C HIS A 161 4.69 1.69 -4.90
N ASP A 162 3.74 0.77 -5.15
CA ASP A 162 2.35 1.10 -5.48
C ASP A 162 1.68 1.91 -4.38
N VAL A 163 1.87 1.50 -3.12
CA VAL A 163 1.27 2.21 -1.98
C VAL A 163 1.96 3.54 -1.72
N VAL A 164 3.27 3.62 -1.90
CA VAL A 164 3.98 4.91 -1.80
C VAL A 164 3.58 5.84 -2.95
N ALA A 165 3.52 5.35 -4.19
CA ALA A 165 3.04 6.12 -5.33
C ALA A 165 1.60 6.63 -5.12
N LEU A 166 0.73 5.78 -4.55
CA LEU A 166 -0.61 6.17 -4.13
C LEU A 166 -0.58 7.32 -3.13
N ALA A 167 0.20 7.20 -2.06
CA ALA A 167 0.31 8.24 -1.03
C ALA A 167 0.84 9.55 -1.61
N VAL A 168 1.91 9.50 -2.40
CA VAL A 168 2.50 10.66 -3.09
C VAL A 168 1.47 11.33 -4.01
N SER A 169 0.74 10.54 -4.80
CA SER A 169 -0.25 11.07 -5.76
C SER A 169 -1.46 11.72 -5.07
N VAL A 170 -1.90 11.17 -3.92
CA VAL A 170 -3.06 11.71 -3.18
C VAL A 170 -2.69 12.98 -2.41
N ILE A 171 -1.52 12.96 -1.74
CA ILE A 171 -1.08 14.06 -0.87
C ILE A 171 -0.38 15.16 -1.69
N ASN A 172 0.07 14.83 -2.90
CA ASN A 172 0.87 15.70 -3.77
C ASN A 172 2.15 16.21 -3.07
N CYS A 173 2.92 15.29 -2.52
CA CYS A 173 4.16 15.58 -1.81
C CYS A 173 5.39 15.04 -2.58
N PRO A 174 6.62 15.48 -2.22
CA PRO A 174 7.85 14.88 -2.74
C PRO A 174 7.91 13.38 -2.45
N VAL A 175 8.50 12.60 -3.39
CA VAL A 175 8.58 11.13 -3.26
C VAL A 175 9.29 10.72 -1.96
N ALA A 176 10.37 11.42 -1.57
CA ALA A 176 11.09 11.16 -0.32
C ALA A 176 10.18 11.28 0.92
N VAL A 177 9.33 12.31 0.95
CA VAL A 177 8.34 12.51 2.03
C VAL A 177 7.34 11.35 2.06
N GLY A 178 6.83 10.94 0.90
CA GLY A 178 5.91 9.80 0.80
C GLY A 178 6.52 8.49 1.27
N VAL A 179 7.78 8.23 0.90
CA VAL A 179 8.57 7.07 1.36
C VAL A 179 8.71 7.08 2.88
N ASN A 180 9.17 8.18 3.45
CA ASN A 180 9.39 8.30 4.88
C ASN A 180 8.09 8.17 5.68
N ALA A 181 7.01 8.82 5.21
CA ALA A 181 5.69 8.70 5.83
C ALA A 181 5.17 7.26 5.79
N PHE A 182 5.30 6.58 4.66
CA PHE A 182 4.85 5.20 4.54
C PHE A 182 5.68 4.24 5.39
N ASN A 183 7.00 4.41 5.41
CA ASN A 183 7.89 3.63 6.27
C ASN A 183 7.58 3.86 7.75
N ALA A 184 7.26 5.09 8.16
CA ALA A 184 6.83 5.40 9.53
C ALA A 184 5.54 4.65 9.89
N VAL A 185 4.55 4.63 8.97
CA VAL A 185 3.29 3.90 9.16
C VAL A 185 3.53 2.40 9.28
N ILE A 186 4.32 1.79 8.38
CA ILE A 186 4.61 0.34 8.43
C ILE A 186 5.38 -0.04 9.70
N THR A 187 6.32 0.80 10.13
CA THR A 187 7.12 0.52 11.33
C THR A 187 6.30 0.70 12.61
N GLY A 188 5.30 1.60 12.58
CA GLY A 188 4.46 1.94 13.73
C GLY A 188 3.19 1.09 13.88
N ILE A 189 2.83 0.28 12.88
CA ILE A 189 1.67 -0.61 12.86
C ILE A 189 2.09 -2.07 12.91
#